data_39e5e714053c92c203a561fb620d228f
#
_entry.id   39e5e714053c92c203a561fb620d228f
#
_cell.length_a   1.000
_cell.length_b   1.000
_cell.length_c   1.000
_cell.angle_alpha   90.00
_cell.angle_beta   90.00
_cell.angle_gamma   90.00
#
_symmetry.space_group_name_H-M   'P 1'
#
loop_
_entity.id
_entity.type
_entity.pdbx_description
1 polymer ?
#
loop_
_entity_poly.entity_id
_entity_poly.type
_entity_poly.pdbx_seq_one_letter_code
_entity_poly.pdbx_strand_id
1 'polypeptide(L)'
;KTAGVLGNHPFPAGLNDCVSALKWVYENKKELGISKIIVSGESGGGNLSIATALKAKQDGLVNHIDGVYAQCPYISNLYGKGNTELKSLTENDTYFLRGDSMGLTASLYDGTNSKNPIAWPYHADSSMLEGLPPHAITVNELDPLRDEGLAYSEKLKRAGISVSSKIIQG
;
A
#
# COMPACT_ATOMS: atom_id res chain seq x y z
N LYS A 1 9.04 9.63 5.52
CA LYS A 1 9.24 10.79 6.41
C LYS A 1 10.15 11.80 5.73
N THR A 2 9.75 13.06 5.70
CA THR A 2 10.61 14.18 5.35
C THR A 2 11.65 14.43 6.44
N ALA A 3 12.73 15.11 6.10
CA ALA A 3 13.76 15.49 7.06
C ALA A 3 13.15 16.22 8.26
N GLY A 4 13.47 15.75 9.44
CA GLY A 4 13.03 16.31 10.71
C GLY A 4 14.15 16.24 11.74
N VAL A 5 13.82 16.42 13.01
CA VAL A 5 14.79 16.41 14.11
C VAL A 5 15.64 15.13 14.15
N LEU A 6 15.09 13.99 13.67
CA LEU A 6 15.76 12.69 13.64
C LEU A 6 16.48 12.39 12.31
N GLY A 7 16.50 13.34 11.35
CA GLY A 7 17.15 13.16 10.07
C GLY A 7 16.24 12.67 8.96
N ASN A 8 16.85 12.28 7.84
CA ASN A 8 16.17 11.88 6.62
C ASN A 8 16.07 10.34 6.56
N HIS A 9 14.86 9.79 6.53
CA HIS A 9 14.60 8.35 6.54
C HIS A 9 13.70 7.94 5.35
N PRO A 10 14.24 7.93 4.11
CA PRO A 10 13.51 7.50 2.92
C PRO A 10 13.18 5.99 2.99
N PHE A 11 12.49 5.49 1.96
CA PHE A 11 12.33 4.04 1.77
C PHE A 11 13.69 3.33 1.87
N PRO A 12 13.80 2.17 2.55
CA PRO A 12 12.69 1.39 3.15
C PRO A 12 12.49 1.60 4.66
N ALA A 13 12.95 2.69 5.27
CA ALA A 13 12.97 2.86 6.72
C ALA A 13 11.59 2.64 7.37
N GLY A 14 10.55 3.36 6.90
CA GLY A 14 9.19 3.21 7.45
C GLY A 14 8.60 1.81 7.27
N LEU A 15 8.91 1.15 6.16
CA LEU A 15 8.50 -0.24 5.94
C LEU A 15 9.18 -1.20 6.92
N ASN A 16 10.48 -1.01 7.18
CA ASN A 16 11.21 -1.82 8.15
C ASN A 16 10.64 -1.67 9.57
N ASP A 17 10.23 -0.45 9.95
CA ASP A 17 9.54 -0.18 11.21
C ASP A 17 8.21 -0.96 11.29
N CYS A 18 7.42 -0.96 10.22
CA CYS A 18 6.15 -1.70 10.15
C CYS A 18 6.37 -3.22 10.29
N VAL A 19 7.38 -3.78 9.61
CA VAL A 19 7.70 -5.21 9.72
C VAL A 19 8.22 -5.56 11.12
N SER A 20 9.00 -4.67 11.74
CA SER A 20 9.48 -4.86 13.12
C SER A 20 8.32 -4.85 14.10
N ALA A 21 7.36 -3.92 13.94
CA ALA A 21 6.15 -3.87 14.74
C ALA A 21 5.30 -5.14 14.57
N LEU A 22 5.13 -5.63 13.33
CA LEU A 22 4.43 -6.88 13.05
C LEU A 22 5.05 -8.07 13.80
N LYS A 23 6.39 -8.21 13.75
CA LYS A 23 7.12 -9.27 14.46
C LYS A 23 6.85 -9.19 15.96
N TRP A 24 7.00 -8.00 16.53
CA TRP A 24 6.78 -7.80 17.95
C TRP A 24 5.35 -8.15 18.38
N VAL A 25 4.34 -7.68 17.64
CA VAL A 25 2.93 -8.01 17.92
C VAL A 25 2.67 -9.50 17.82
N TYR A 26 3.23 -10.17 16.82
CA TYR A 26 3.08 -11.62 16.66
C TYR A 26 3.70 -12.41 17.81
N GLU A 27 4.90 -12.06 18.22
CA GLU A 27 5.62 -12.70 19.33
C GLU A 27 4.90 -12.50 20.69
N ASN A 28 4.21 -11.37 20.86
CA ASN A 28 3.51 -11.02 22.09
C ASN A 28 1.99 -11.28 22.03
N LYS A 29 1.47 -12.01 21.01
CA LYS A 29 0.03 -12.27 20.82
C LYS A 29 -0.66 -12.77 22.08
N LYS A 30 -0.02 -13.68 22.83
CA LYS A 30 -0.59 -14.27 24.04
C LYS A 30 -0.72 -13.24 25.15
N GLU A 31 0.31 -12.43 25.37
CA GLU A 31 0.31 -11.36 26.37
C GLU A 31 -0.71 -10.28 26.05
N LEU A 32 -0.81 -9.91 24.75
CA LEU A 32 -1.78 -8.95 24.25
C LEU A 32 -3.22 -9.48 24.22
N GLY A 33 -3.43 -10.78 24.44
CA GLY A 33 -4.76 -11.38 24.40
C GLY A 33 -5.42 -11.37 23.02
N ILE A 34 -4.63 -11.32 21.93
CA ILE A 34 -5.13 -11.25 20.55
C ILE A 34 -5.00 -12.59 19.84
N SER A 35 -5.96 -12.88 18.96
CA SER A 35 -5.97 -14.10 18.14
C SER A 35 -5.60 -13.83 16.67
N LYS A 36 -5.85 -12.62 16.18
CA LYS A 36 -5.65 -12.24 14.78
C LYS A 36 -4.91 -10.91 14.65
N ILE A 37 -4.14 -10.79 13.56
CA ILE A 37 -3.41 -9.57 13.21
C ILE A 37 -3.87 -9.12 11.83
N ILE A 38 -4.49 -7.94 11.78
CA ILE A 38 -4.84 -7.25 10.55
C ILE A 38 -3.95 -6.03 10.40
N VAL A 39 -3.22 -5.94 9.30
CA VAL A 39 -2.42 -4.75 8.98
C VAL A 39 -3.32 -3.78 8.23
N SER A 40 -3.42 -2.54 8.73
CA SER A 40 -4.35 -1.55 8.18
C SER A 40 -3.73 -0.17 8.06
N GLY A 41 -4.18 0.58 7.07
CA GLY A 41 -3.78 1.98 6.90
C GLY A 41 -4.49 2.66 5.73
N GLU A 42 -4.39 3.99 5.71
CA GLU A 42 -4.97 4.86 4.70
C GLU A 42 -3.88 5.58 3.91
N SER A 43 -4.09 5.80 2.61
CA SER A 43 -3.19 6.55 1.73
C SER A 43 -1.77 5.96 1.73
N GLY A 44 -0.76 6.71 2.16
CA GLY A 44 0.60 6.20 2.39
C GLY A 44 0.65 5.07 3.44
N GLY A 45 -0.26 5.08 4.43
CA GLY A 45 -0.44 3.96 5.36
C GLY A 45 -1.06 2.74 4.68
N GLY A 46 -1.95 2.93 3.71
CA GLY A 46 -2.47 1.87 2.83
C GLY A 46 -1.36 1.23 2.00
N ASN A 47 -0.44 2.05 1.46
CA ASN A 47 0.78 1.55 0.82
C ASN A 47 1.59 0.68 1.79
N LEU A 48 1.94 1.22 2.97
CA LEU A 48 2.74 0.49 3.96
C LEU A 48 2.07 -0.80 4.43
N SER A 49 0.73 -0.83 4.52
CA SER A 49 0.00 -2.04 4.90
C SER A 49 0.18 -3.16 3.87
N ILE A 50 0.04 -2.84 2.58
CA ILE A 50 0.25 -3.78 1.48
C ILE A 50 1.74 -4.16 1.38
N ALA A 51 2.63 -3.17 1.42
CA ALA A 51 4.08 -3.38 1.35
C ALA A 51 4.59 -4.26 2.50
N THR A 52 4.01 -4.11 3.71
CA THR A 52 4.32 -4.97 4.86
C THR A 52 3.97 -6.43 4.58
N ALA A 53 2.82 -6.71 3.95
CA ALA A 53 2.46 -8.08 3.58
C ALA A 53 3.40 -8.67 2.51
N LEU A 54 3.77 -7.88 1.50
CA LEU A 54 4.75 -8.28 0.48
C LEU A 54 6.13 -8.56 1.10
N LYS A 55 6.60 -7.66 1.96
CA LYS A 55 7.88 -7.83 2.65
C LYS A 55 7.85 -9.00 3.62
N ALA A 56 6.77 -9.17 4.38
CA ALA A 56 6.59 -10.32 5.25
C ALA A 56 6.63 -11.65 4.47
N LYS A 57 6.05 -11.70 3.26
CA LYS A 57 6.17 -12.88 2.40
C LYS A 57 7.63 -13.14 2.00
N GLN A 58 8.37 -12.12 1.56
CA GLN A 58 9.80 -12.26 1.23
C GLN A 58 10.63 -12.76 2.41
N ASP A 59 10.29 -12.33 3.62
CA ASP A 59 11.02 -12.69 4.85
C ASP A 59 10.52 -14.02 5.48
N GLY A 60 9.55 -14.71 4.85
CA GLY A 60 8.97 -15.95 5.40
C GLY A 60 8.02 -15.74 6.58
N LEU A 61 7.51 -14.53 6.75
CA LEU A 61 6.67 -14.10 7.88
C LEU A 61 5.19 -13.89 7.49
N VAL A 62 4.79 -14.26 6.28
CA VAL A 62 3.43 -14.00 5.77
C VAL A 62 2.35 -14.56 6.69
N ASN A 63 2.61 -15.70 7.35
CA ASN A 63 1.70 -16.32 8.31
C ASN A 63 1.50 -15.52 9.61
N HIS A 64 2.23 -14.42 9.81
CA HIS A 64 2.02 -13.51 10.92
C HIS A 64 0.84 -12.55 10.68
N ILE A 65 0.32 -12.50 9.44
CA ILE A 65 -0.74 -11.59 9.02
C ILE A 65 -1.98 -12.40 8.65
N ASP A 66 -3.10 -12.13 9.31
CA ASP A 66 -4.40 -12.76 9.01
C ASP A 66 -5.19 -12.00 7.94
N GLY A 67 -4.86 -10.75 7.66
CA GLY A 67 -5.48 -9.94 6.62
C GLY A 67 -4.85 -8.56 6.47
N VAL A 68 -5.15 -7.90 5.36
CA VAL A 68 -4.74 -6.52 5.07
C VAL A 68 -5.99 -5.69 4.77
N TYR A 69 -6.07 -4.51 5.38
CA TYR A 69 -7.09 -3.53 5.04
C TYR A 69 -6.43 -2.22 4.60
N ALA A 70 -6.52 -1.91 3.31
CA ALA A 70 -5.94 -0.71 2.72
C ALA A 70 -7.05 0.24 2.25
N GLN A 71 -7.00 1.49 2.71
CA GLN A 71 -7.94 2.54 2.36
C GLN A 71 -7.24 3.53 1.44
N CYS A 72 -7.84 3.82 0.28
CA CYS A 72 -7.30 4.76 -0.72
C CYS A 72 -5.78 4.62 -0.89
N PRO A 73 -5.24 3.40 -1.16
CA PRO A 73 -3.82 3.14 -1.07
C PRO A 73 -3.04 3.91 -2.14
N TYR A 74 -1.97 4.57 -1.72
CA TYR A 74 -1.05 5.37 -2.55
C TYR A 74 0.10 4.48 -3.03
N ILE A 75 -0.05 3.79 -4.19
CA ILE A 75 0.75 2.60 -4.52
C ILE A 75 1.41 2.57 -5.90
N SER A 76 1.14 3.55 -6.79
CA SER A 76 1.60 3.42 -8.18
C SER A 76 2.87 4.18 -8.55
N ASN A 77 3.16 5.30 -7.90
CA ASN A 77 4.21 6.24 -8.33
C ASN A 77 4.05 6.73 -9.80
N LEU A 78 2.80 6.81 -10.28
CA LEU A 78 2.47 7.27 -11.63
C LEU A 78 1.91 8.70 -11.65
N TYR A 79 2.07 9.41 -10.55
CA TYR A 79 1.50 10.73 -10.28
C TYR A 79 2.16 11.83 -11.10
N GLY A 80 1.37 12.80 -11.56
CA GLY A 80 1.86 13.96 -12.29
C GLY A 80 2.41 13.68 -13.70
N LYS A 81 2.18 12.50 -14.26
CA LYS A 81 2.81 12.05 -15.52
C LYS A 81 1.86 11.83 -16.68
N GLY A 82 0.60 12.30 -16.58
CA GLY A 82 -0.39 12.12 -17.65
C GLY A 82 -0.66 10.64 -17.98
N ASN A 83 -0.77 9.81 -16.96
CA ASN A 83 -1.02 8.39 -17.13
C ASN A 83 -2.43 8.15 -17.67
N THR A 84 -2.53 7.44 -18.81
CA THR A 84 -3.81 7.10 -19.45
C THR A 84 -4.39 5.78 -18.95
N GLU A 85 -3.60 4.97 -18.25
CA GLU A 85 -4.02 3.68 -17.69
C GLU A 85 -4.89 3.86 -16.44
N LEU A 86 -4.52 4.82 -15.58
CA LEU A 86 -5.20 5.15 -14.34
C LEU A 86 -5.94 6.47 -14.51
N LYS A 87 -7.14 6.42 -15.08
CA LYS A 87 -7.92 7.60 -15.46
C LYS A 87 -8.22 8.53 -14.29
N SER A 88 -8.46 7.98 -13.09
CA SER A 88 -8.74 8.77 -11.89
C SER A 88 -7.63 9.75 -11.54
N LEU A 89 -6.37 9.47 -11.93
CA LEU A 89 -5.26 10.40 -11.73
C LEU A 89 -5.44 11.73 -12.50
N THR A 90 -6.27 11.73 -13.54
CA THR A 90 -6.57 12.93 -14.34
C THR A 90 -7.99 13.41 -14.08
N GLU A 91 -8.97 12.49 -14.03
CA GLU A 91 -10.39 12.82 -13.85
C GLU A 91 -10.66 13.49 -12.50
N ASN A 92 -9.96 13.03 -11.45
CA ASN A 92 -10.16 13.45 -10.07
C ASN A 92 -9.02 14.36 -9.55
N ASP A 93 -8.10 14.77 -10.44
CA ASP A 93 -7.03 15.70 -10.05
C ASP A 93 -7.63 17.03 -9.57
N THR A 94 -7.05 17.57 -8.50
CA THR A 94 -7.42 18.85 -7.88
C THR A 94 -8.73 18.90 -7.08
N TYR A 95 -9.52 17.85 -6.99
CA TYR A 95 -10.68 17.85 -6.08
C TYR A 95 -10.24 17.91 -4.61
N PHE A 96 -9.34 17.03 -4.23
CA PHE A 96 -8.75 16.98 -2.88
C PHE A 96 -7.22 16.84 -2.93
N LEU A 97 -6.73 15.90 -3.73
CA LEU A 97 -5.30 15.68 -3.98
C LEU A 97 -4.88 16.29 -5.32
N ARG A 98 -3.62 16.65 -5.43
CA ARG A 98 -3.02 17.21 -6.64
C ARG A 98 -1.91 16.30 -7.14
N GLY A 99 -1.96 15.95 -8.43
CA GLY A 99 -1.01 15.04 -9.07
C GLY A 99 0.45 15.50 -8.97
N ASP A 100 0.70 16.81 -9.08
CA ASP A 100 2.04 17.41 -8.93
C ASP A 100 2.58 17.22 -7.51
N SER A 101 1.77 17.47 -6.49
CA SER A 101 2.14 17.30 -5.08
C SER A 101 2.34 15.83 -4.73
N MET A 102 1.50 14.94 -5.27
CA MET A 102 1.66 13.49 -5.12
C MET A 102 2.97 13.02 -5.75
N GLY A 103 3.30 13.48 -6.98
CA GLY A 103 4.56 13.16 -7.63
C GLY A 103 5.79 13.60 -6.84
N LEU A 104 5.75 14.79 -6.23
CA LEU A 104 6.80 15.27 -5.36
C LEU A 104 6.95 14.37 -4.12
N THR A 105 5.85 14.03 -3.46
CA THR A 105 5.85 13.16 -2.27
C THR A 105 6.43 11.79 -2.61
N ALA A 106 6.04 11.20 -3.76
CA ALA A 106 6.58 9.93 -4.22
C ALA A 106 8.11 10.00 -4.45
N SER A 107 8.61 11.09 -5.03
CA SER A 107 10.04 11.28 -5.27
C SER A 107 10.86 11.36 -3.99
N LEU A 108 10.28 11.90 -2.92
CA LEU A 108 10.90 11.96 -1.58
C LEU A 108 10.89 10.61 -0.85
N TYR A 109 9.98 9.71 -1.22
CA TYR A 109 9.85 8.39 -0.60
C TYR A 109 10.86 7.37 -1.15
N ASP A 110 10.86 7.14 -2.46
CA ASP A 110 11.68 6.10 -3.12
C ASP A 110 12.31 6.57 -4.45
N GLY A 111 12.50 7.87 -4.61
CA GLY A 111 13.06 8.45 -5.82
C GLY A 111 12.07 8.57 -6.98
N THR A 112 12.49 9.35 -7.98
CA THR A 112 11.66 9.64 -9.15
C THR A 112 11.55 8.41 -10.06
N ASN A 113 10.34 8.11 -10.54
CA ASN A 113 10.05 7.02 -11.47
C ASN A 113 10.37 5.60 -10.97
N SER A 114 10.55 5.40 -9.69
CA SER A 114 10.73 4.07 -9.13
C SER A 114 9.51 3.18 -9.41
N LYS A 115 9.79 1.94 -9.80
CA LYS A 115 8.80 0.86 -9.95
C LYS A 115 9.11 -0.32 -9.03
N ASN A 116 9.86 -0.07 -7.95
CA ASN A 116 10.15 -1.06 -6.95
C ASN A 116 8.83 -1.57 -6.32
N PRO A 117 8.44 -2.84 -6.50
CA PRO A 117 7.14 -3.34 -6.05
C PRO A 117 6.98 -3.39 -4.53
N ILE A 118 8.09 -3.32 -3.78
CA ILE A 118 8.04 -3.25 -2.32
C ILE A 118 7.82 -1.80 -1.83
N ALA A 119 8.22 -0.81 -2.62
CA ALA A 119 7.88 0.60 -2.36
C ALA A 119 6.52 0.96 -2.97
N TRP A 120 6.23 0.41 -4.13
CA TRP A 120 5.06 0.71 -4.96
C TRP A 120 4.35 -0.57 -5.36
N PRO A 121 3.49 -1.11 -4.49
CA PRO A 121 2.81 -2.40 -4.68
C PRO A 121 2.03 -2.57 -5.98
N TYR A 122 1.57 -1.49 -6.59
CA TYR A 122 0.94 -1.52 -7.91
C TYR A 122 1.78 -2.27 -8.95
N HIS A 123 3.11 -2.24 -8.84
CA HIS A 123 4.04 -2.88 -9.77
C HIS A 123 4.37 -4.34 -9.42
N ALA A 124 3.77 -4.89 -8.35
CA ALA A 124 3.97 -6.29 -8.02
C ALA A 124 3.42 -7.21 -9.12
N ASP A 125 4.17 -8.25 -9.44
CA ASP A 125 3.76 -9.32 -10.35
C ASP A 125 2.99 -10.44 -9.62
N SER A 126 2.42 -11.40 -10.39
CA SER A 126 1.62 -12.48 -9.83
C SER A 126 2.42 -13.34 -8.84
N SER A 127 3.69 -13.60 -9.08
CA SER A 127 4.52 -14.42 -8.20
C SER A 127 4.74 -13.79 -6.83
N MET A 128 4.78 -12.46 -6.79
CA MET A 128 4.86 -11.71 -5.55
C MET A 128 3.55 -11.71 -4.77
N LEU A 129 2.41 -11.77 -5.48
CA LEU A 129 1.08 -11.71 -4.87
C LEU A 129 0.57 -13.06 -4.37
N GLU A 130 0.93 -14.16 -5.02
CA GLU A 130 0.51 -15.51 -4.64
C GLU A 130 0.83 -15.81 -3.18
N GLY A 131 -0.14 -16.40 -2.45
CA GLY A 131 0.02 -16.77 -1.04
C GLY A 131 -0.02 -15.60 -0.06
N LEU A 132 -0.35 -14.39 -0.50
CA LEU A 132 -0.65 -13.28 0.42
C LEU A 132 -1.94 -13.54 1.22
N PRO A 133 -2.09 -12.93 2.40
CA PRO A 133 -3.32 -13.02 3.18
C PRO A 133 -4.50 -12.36 2.45
N PRO A 134 -5.75 -12.59 2.89
CA PRO A 134 -6.91 -11.87 2.38
C PRO A 134 -6.76 -10.36 2.46
N HIS A 135 -7.29 -9.63 1.47
CA HIS A 135 -7.25 -8.17 1.40
C HIS A 135 -8.65 -7.57 1.37
N ALA A 136 -8.83 -6.46 2.07
CA ALA A 136 -9.94 -5.55 1.88
C ALA A 136 -9.39 -4.21 1.40
N ILE A 137 -9.91 -3.69 0.28
CA ILE A 137 -9.44 -2.43 -0.30
C ILE A 137 -10.66 -1.53 -0.52
N THR A 138 -10.64 -0.35 0.09
CA THR A 138 -11.65 0.68 -0.16
C THR A 138 -11.01 1.86 -0.88
N VAL A 139 -11.74 2.45 -1.80
CA VAL A 139 -11.34 3.65 -2.54
C VAL A 139 -12.50 4.64 -2.57
N ASN A 140 -12.22 5.93 -2.66
CA ASN A 140 -13.27 6.93 -2.78
C ASN A 140 -13.54 7.24 -4.27
N GLU A 141 -14.79 7.52 -4.60
CA GLU A 141 -15.24 7.77 -5.98
C GLU A 141 -14.44 8.90 -6.64
N LEU A 142 -14.29 10.02 -5.94
CA LEU A 142 -13.66 11.24 -6.44
C LEU A 142 -12.17 11.36 -6.07
N ASP A 143 -11.53 10.25 -5.75
CA ASP A 143 -10.11 10.21 -5.35
C ASP A 143 -9.23 9.89 -6.58
N PRO A 144 -8.15 10.63 -6.82
CA PRO A 144 -7.15 10.25 -7.82
C PRO A 144 -6.58 8.84 -7.63
N LEU A 145 -6.52 8.34 -6.39
CA LEU A 145 -6.00 7.00 -6.06
C LEU A 145 -7.00 5.85 -6.33
N ARG A 146 -8.23 6.17 -6.79
CA ARG A 146 -9.30 5.18 -7.02
C ARG A 146 -8.84 4.02 -7.91
N ASP A 147 -8.35 4.35 -9.08
CA ASP A 147 -8.10 3.33 -10.12
C ASP A 147 -6.91 2.44 -9.78
N GLU A 148 -5.87 2.94 -9.11
CA GLU A 148 -4.75 2.11 -8.70
C GLU A 148 -5.13 1.09 -7.63
N GLY A 149 -5.99 1.47 -6.68
CA GLY A 149 -6.53 0.56 -5.67
C GLY A 149 -7.41 -0.54 -6.30
N LEU A 150 -8.26 -0.18 -7.27
CA LEU A 150 -9.10 -1.14 -8.00
C LEU A 150 -8.24 -2.08 -8.87
N ALA A 151 -7.28 -1.54 -9.61
CA ALA A 151 -6.40 -2.33 -10.46
C ALA A 151 -5.55 -3.31 -9.63
N TYR A 152 -5.07 -2.89 -8.46
CA TYR A 152 -4.36 -3.77 -7.54
C TYR A 152 -5.27 -4.87 -6.99
N SER A 153 -6.52 -4.56 -6.67
CA SER A 153 -7.52 -5.55 -6.26
C SER A 153 -7.71 -6.65 -7.33
N GLU A 154 -7.77 -6.26 -8.61
CA GLU A 154 -7.90 -7.22 -9.71
C GLU A 154 -6.62 -8.08 -9.90
N LYS A 155 -5.44 -7.50 -9.69
CA LYS A 155 -4.19 -8.29 -9.68
C LYS A 155 -4.20 -9.35 -8.57
N LEU A 156 -4.60 -8.99 -7.37
CA LEU A 156 -4.72 -9.93 -6.24
C LEU A 156 -5.70 -11.07 -6.55
N LYS A 157 -6.89 -10.75 -7.10
CA LYS A 157 -7.87 -11.77 -7.50
C LYS A 157 -7.30 -12.75 -8.53
N ARG A 158 -6.59 -12.23 -9.55
CA ARG A 158 -5.92 -13.06 -10.57
C ARG A 158 -4.84 -13.95 -9.99
N ALA A 159 -4.18 -13.52 -8.92
CA ALA A 159 -3.21 -14.31 -8.16
C ALA A 159 -3.86 -15.30 -7.17
N GLY A 160 -5.19 -15.45 -7.18
CA GLY A 160 -5.94 -16.38 -6.32
C GLY A 160 -6.14 -15.90 -4.89
N ILE A 161 -5.93 -14.61 -4.61
CA ILE A 161 -6.11 -14.05 -3.27
C ILE A 161 -7.57 -13.66 -3.05
N SER A 162 -8.10 -13.96 -1.86
CA SER A 162 -9.43 -13.47 -1.43
C SER A 162 -9.40 -11.95 -1.27
N VAL A 163 -10.20 -11.25 -2.06
CA VAL A 163 -10.23 -9.77 -2.05
C VAL A 163 -11.66 -9.26 -2.00
N SER A 164 -11.91 -8.36 -1.06
CA SER A 164 -13.07 -7.47 -1.06
C SER A 164 -12.65 -6.08 -1.49
N SER A 165 -13.28 -5.50 -2.50
CA SER A 165 -13.04 -4.12 -2.90
C SER A 165 -14.34 -3.33 -2.95
N LYS A 166 -14.30 -2.06 -2.51
CA LYS A 166 -15.49 -1.19 -2.46
C LYS A 166 -15.11 0.24 -2.83
N ILE A 167 -15.94 0.87 -3.68
CA ILE A 167 -15.93 2.31 -3.93
C ILE A 167 -16.86 2.97 -2.91
N ILE A 168 -16.36 3.92 -2.16
CA ILE A 168 -17.15 4.79 -1.29
C ILE A 168 -17.67 5.94 -2.15
N GLN A 169 -18.98 6.08 -2.18
CA GLN A 169 -19.67 7.13 -2.94
C GLN A 169 -19.69 8.43 -2.14
N GLY A 170 -19.61 9.59 -2.81
CA GLY A 170 -19.73 10.89 -2.14
C GLY A 170 -18.96 11.99 -2.79
#